data_7a0a18ca58bd8d6ded8d44b7d628979e
#
_entry.id   7a0a18ca58bd8d6ded8d44b7d628979e
#
_cell.length_a   1.000
_cell.length_b   1.000
_cell.length_c   1.000
_cell.angle_alpha   90.00
_cell.angle_beta   90.00
_cell.angle_gamma   90.00
#
_symmetry.space_group_name_H-M   'P 1'
#
loop_
_entity.id
_entity.type
_entity.pdbx_description
1 polymer ?
#
loop_
_entity_poly.entity_id
_entity_poly.type
_entity_poly.pdbx_seq_one_letter_code
_entity_poly.pdbx_strand_id
1 'polypeptide(L)'
;MNTNQVTAVAFLVAGAIGTARAQQATFSSRIDAVRVDVLVTDANGPIRDLGRSDFEIRDNGVLQQIDLVSFEQIPLNVVLALDMSDSVAGDRLDRLRAAGTAILGGLQSGDQAALVTFSHVVRLAAKLSPDIRSVRTALARASGDGSTSLVDGAFMGMQVGASDAGRELLIVFSDGLDTASWLSADKVLDVAKRSDAVAYAVAVRSRAKPEFLRDLASFTGGRLFEVEKTERLDSVFLQILQEFRQRYLISYTPRDVMKEGWHKLDVRVKRGGTVKARPGYQS
;
A
#
# COMPACT_ATOMS: atom_id res chain seq x y z
N MET A 1 -17.48 -34.77 91.96
CA MET A 1 -18.26 -35.08 90.76
C MET A 1 -18.25 -33.83 89.93
N ASN A 2 -17.53 -33.85 88.82
CA ASN A 2 -17.06 -32.69 88.07
C ASN A 2 -18.12 -32.24 87.05
N THR A 3 -18.42 -30.97 87.07
CA THR A 3 -19.17 -30.27 86.03
C THR A 3 -18.23 -29.47 85.18
N ASN A 4 -18.03 -29.87 83.93
CA ASN A 4 -17.27 -29.16 82.96
C ASN A 4 -18.11 -28.01 82.37
N GLN A 5 -17.63 -26.81 82.51
CA GLN A 5 -18.14 -25.65 81.75
C GLN A 5 -17.39 -25.54 80.40
N VAL A 6 -18.13 -25.50 79.33
CA VAL A 6 -17.63 -25.23 77.99
C VAL A 6 -17.87 -23.75 77.68
N THR A 7 -16.79 -23.03 77.56
CA THR A 7 -16.82 -21.62 77.18
C THR A 7 -16.82 -21.54 75.62
N ALA A 8 -17.87 -20.98 75.04
CA ALA A 8 -17.96 -20.72 73.61
C ALA A 8 -17.31 -19.37 73.31
N VAL A 9 -16.28 -19.39 72.47
CA VAL A 9 -15.64 -18.20 71.92
C VAL A 9 -16.27 -17.90 70.56
N ALA A 10 -16.98 -16.78 70.44
CA ALA A 10 -17.54 -16.28 69.18
C ALA A 10 -16.49 -15.45 68.44
N PHE A 11 -16.08 -15.95 67.25
CA PHE A 11 -15.24 -15.17 66.33
C PHE A 11 -16.14 -14.28 65.45
N LEU A 12 -16.02 -12.95 65.61
CA LEU A 12 -16.60 -11.98 64.69
C LEU A 12 -15.65 -11.81 63.47
N VAL A 13 -16.05 -12.28 62.30
CA VAL A 13 -15.37 -12.01 61.03
C VAL A 13 -15.96 -10.74 60.45
N ALA A 14 -15.22 -9.64 60.53
CA ALA A 14 -15.55 -8.41 59.83
C ALA A 14 -15.14 -8.51 58.36
N GLY A 15 -16.14 -8.71 57.48
CA GLY A 15 -15.93 -8.73 56.02
C GLY A 15 -15.72 -7.29 55.52
N ALA A 16 -14.50 -6.97 55.03
CA ALA A 16 -14.22 -5.76 54.28
C ALA A 16 -14.80 -5.89 52.87
N ILE A 17 -15.90 -5.19 52.59
CA ILE A 17 -16.45 -5.05 51.23
C ILE A 17 -15.58 -4.06 50.51
N GLY A 18 -14.59 -4.55 49.76
CA GLY A 18 -13.81 -3.76 48.81
C GLY A 18 -14.67 -3.34 47.62
N THR A 19 -15.02 -2.06 47.52
CA THR A 19 -15.62 -1.51 46.30
C THR A 19 -14.64 -1.56 45.17
N ALA A 20 -14.75 -2.57 44.30
CA ALA A 20 -14.03 -2.60 43.02
C ALA A 20 -14.53 -1.43 42.16
N ARG A 21 -13.70 -0.38 42.03
CA ARG A 21 -13.92 0.63 41.00
C ARG A 21 -13.74 -0.04 39.65
N ALA A 22 -14.84 -0.16 38.89
CA ALA A 22 -14.79 -0.51 37.49
C ALA A 22 -13.95 0.56 36.75
N GLN A 23 -12.78 0.17 36.30
CA GLN A 23 -11.93 0.98 35.46
C GLN A 23 -12.66 1.05 34.09
N GLN A 24 -13.30 2.19 33.83
CA GLN A 24 -13.86 2.46 32.51
C GLN A 24 -12.70 2.40 31.51
N ALA A 25 -12.72 1.40 30.66
CA ALA A 25 -11.85 1.34 29.51
C ALA A 25 -12.15 2.57 28.64
N THR A 26 -11.27 3.57 28.68
CA THR A 26 -11.28 4.67 27.75
C THR A 26 -10.85 4.08 26.40
N PHE A 27 -11.81 3.79 25.55
CA PHE A 27 -11.53 3.60 24.13
C PHE A 27 -11.04 4.94 23.59
N SER A 28 -9.72 5.12 23.52
CA SER A 28 -9.15 6.13 22.65
C SER A 28 -9.46 5.66 21.23
N SER A 29 -10.39 6.32 20.53
CA SER A 29 -10.50 6.16 19.10
C SER A 29 -9.14 6.59 18.55
N ARG A 30 -8.35 5.65 18.01
CA ARG A 30 -7.21 6.01 17.17
C ARG A 30 -7.82 6.83 16.03
N ILE A 31 -7.54 8.11 16.05
CA ILE A 31 -7.74 8.93 14.87
C ILE A 31 -6.56 8.55 13.99
N ASP A 32 -6.82 7.69 13.01
CA ASP A 32 -5.76 7.24 12.11
C ASP A 32 -5.31 8.44 11.28
N ALA A 33 -4.01 8.75 11.35
CA ALA A 33 -3.43 9.80 10.53
C ALA A 33 -3.50 9.41 9.06
N VAL A 34 -4.00 10.30 8.23
CA VAL A 34 -4.03 10.11 6.78
C VAL A 34 -2.63 10.31 6.23
N ARG A 35 -2.14 9.33 5.47
CA ARG A 35 -0.84 9.34 4.79
C ARG A 35 -1.04 9.60 3.31
N VAL A 36 -0.27 10.51 2.75
CA VAL A 36 -0.34 10.89 1.33
C VAL A 36 1.06 10.94 0.74
N ASP A 37 1.29 10.12 -0.27
CA ASP A 37 2.51 10.13 -1.07
C ASP A 37 2.40 11.15 -2.19
N VAL A 38 3.23 12.19 -2.16
CA VAL A 38 3.15 13.35 -3.05
C VAL A 38 4.40 13.49 -3.89
N LEU A 39 4.27 13.41 -5.21
CA LEU A 39 5.32 13.80 -6.15
C LEU A 39 5.10 15.23 -6.58
N VAL A 40 6.14 16.04 -6.49
CA VAL A 40 6.13 17.43 -6.97
C VAL A 40 7.20 17.57 -8.05
N THR A 41 6.81 18.06 -9.22
CA THR A 41 7.73 18.22 -10.36
C THR A 41 7.59 19.61 -10.98
N ASP A 42 8.68 20.09 -11.59
CA ASP A 42 8.70 21.23 -12.49
C ASP A 42 9.27 20.84 -13.86
N ALA A 43 9.66 21.83 -14.67
CA ALA A 43 10.27 21.60 -15.98
C ALA A 43 11.64 20.88 -15.90
N ASN A 44 12.32 20.93 -14.75
CA ASN A 44 13.63 20.32 -14.52
C ASN A 44 13.53 18.95 -13.85
N GLY A 45 12.34 18.53 -13.46
CA GLY A 45 12.07 17.24 -12.80
C GLY A 45 11.55 17.39 -11.38
N PRO A 46 11.77 16.38 -10.50
CA PRO A 46 11.27 16.41 -9.14
C PRO A 46 11.88 17.53 -8.30
N ILE A 47 11.00 18.32 -7.68
CA ILE A 47 11.40 19.36 -6.74
C ILE A 47 11.70 18.69 -5.39
N ARG A 48 12.89 18.97 -4.87
CA ARG A 48 13.35 18.58 -3.54
C ARG A 48 13.37 19.83 -2.65
N ASP A 49 13.61 19.72 -1.40
CA ASP A 49 13.73 20.86 -0.47
C ASP A 49 12.41 21.60 -0.15
N LEU A 50 11.27 20.91 -0.28
CA LEU A 50 9.99 21.42 0.20
C LEU A 50 9.78 21.03 1.66
N GLY A 51 9.44 22.00 2.48
CA GLY A 51 9.08 21.82 3.88
C GLY A 51 7.57 21.89 4.11
N ARG A 52 7.15 21.69 5.37
CA ARG A 52 5.74 21.73 5.76
C ARG A 52 5.02 23.02 5.32
N SER A 53 5.69 24.17 5.39
CA SER A 53 5.13 25.48 5.03
C SER A 53 4.85 25.63 3.53
N ASP A 54 5.50 24.83 2.69
CA ASP A 54 5.33 24.87 1.24
C ASP A 54 4.07 24.12 0.77
N PHE A 55 3.53 23.22 1.59
CA PHE A 55 2.36 22.43 1.24
C PHE A 55 1.07 23.00 1.85
N GLU A 56 -0.03 22.79 1.12
CA GLU A 56 -1.39 22.99 1.57
C GLU A 56 -2.19 21.74 1.20
N ILE A 57 -2.90 21.16 2.18
CA ILE A 57 -3.81 20.03 1.98
C ILE A 57 -5.21 20.45 2.39
N ARG A 58 -6.18 20.20 1.51
CA ARG A 58 -7.61 20.31 1.81
C ARG A 58 -8.26 18.95 1.70
N ASP A 59 -9.02 18.61 2.73
CA ASP A 59 -9.85 17.42 2.81
C ASP A 59 -11.30 17.85 2.71
N ASN A 60 -12.03 17.41 1.70
CA ASN A 60 -13.38 17.88 1.39
C ASN A 60 -13.51 19.42 1.38
N GLY A 61 -12.45 20.11 0.95
CA GLY A 61 -12.38 21.57 0.90
C GLY A 61 -11.92 22.24 2.21
N VAL A 62 -11.89 21.52 3.33
CA VAL A 62 -11.42 22.01 4.63
C VAL A 62 -9.90 21.96 4.70
N LEU A 63 -9.26 23.09 5.00
CA LEU A 63 -7.81 23.17 5.15
C LEU A 63 -7.36 22.35 6.36
N GLN A 64 -6.41 21.45 6.15
CA GLN A 64 -5.89 20.58 7.19
C GLN A 64 -4.54 21.05 7.71
N GLN A 65 -4.30 20.82 8.99
CA GLN A 65 -3.00 21.02 9.59
C GLN A 65 -2.11 19.81 9.28
N ILE A 66 -1.03 20.03 8.55
CA ILE A 66 -0.06 18.98 8.25
C ILE A 66 0.74 18.66 9.51
N ASP A 67 0.79 17.39 9.91
CA ASP A 67 1.55 16.92 11.07
C ASP A 67 3.01 16.65 10.69
N LEU A 68 3.23 15.99 9.54
CA LEU A 68 4.56 15.60 9.06
C LEU A 68 4.69 15.84 7.56
N VAL A 69 5.86 16.33 7.15
CA VAL A 69 6.36 16.23 5.77
C VAL A 69 7.74 15.60 5.84
N SER A 70 7.92 14.46 5.21
CA SER A 70 9.20 13.76 5.13
C SER A 70 9.57 13.52 3.68
N PHE A 71 10.81 13.86 3.34
CA PHE A 71 11.47 13.49 2.09
C PHE A 71 12.60 12.48 2.34
N GLU A 72 12.78 12.07 3.59
CA GLU A 72 13.78 11.10 3.99
C GLU A 72 13.54 9.75 3.31
N GLN A 73 14.59 8.97 3.20
CA GLN A 73 14.53 7.62 2.64
C GLN A 73 13.87 6.66 3.64
N ILE A 74 12.54 6.72 3.71
CA ILE A 74 11.77 5.74 4.45
C ILE A 74 11.87 4.41 3.70
N PRO A 75 12.17 3.28 4.37
CA PRO A 75 12.23 1.98 3.74
C PRO A 75 10.97 1.65 2.93
N LEU A 76 11.13 0.98 1.81
CA LEU A 76 10.04 0.62 0.91
C LEU A 76 9.64 -0.84 1.11
N ASN A 77 8.33 -1.08 1.05
CA ASN A 77 7.73 -2.40 0.87
C ASN A 77 7.32 -2.52 -0.59
N VAL A 78 8.16 -3.14 -1.41
CA VAL A 78 7.93 -3.28 -2.85
C VAL A 78 7.26 -4.60 -3.15
N VAL A 79 6.03 -4.55 -3.63
CA VAL A 79 5.29 -5.73 -4.07
C VAL A 79 5.23 -5.76 -5.59
N LEU A 80 5.75 -6.84 -6.17
CA LEU A 80 5.61 -7.14 -7.58
C LEU A 80 4.41 -8.07 -7.76
N ALA A 81 3.34 -7.61 -8.41
CA ALA A 81 2.20 -8.42 -8.83
C ALA A 81 2.29 -8.62 -10.35
N LEU A 82 2.72 -9.81 -10.76
CA LEU A 82 3.13 -10.08 -12.15
C LEU A 82 2.21 -11.11 -12.79
N ASP A 83 1.72 -10.75 -13.96
CA ASP A 83 0.95 -11.62 -14.85
C ASP A 83 1.83 -12.75 -15.36
N MET A 84 1.35 -13.98 -15.13
CA MET A 84 1.96 -15.23 -15.59
C MET A 84 0.95 -16.05 -16.42
N SER A 85 0.10 -15.38 -17.19
CA SER A 85 -0.83 -16.03 -18.11
C SER A 85 -0.12 -16.49 -19.38
N ASP A 86 -0.82 -17.29 -20.21
CA ASP A 86 -0.28 -17.84 -21.47
C ASP A 86 0.29 -16.76 -22.40
N SER A 87 -0.32 -15.57 -22.41
CA SER A 87 0.11 -14.44 -23.26
C SER A 87 1.49 -13.90 -22.88
N VAL A 88 1.95 -14.14 -21.66
CA VAL A 88 3.27 -13.70 -21.14
C VAL A 88 4.36 -14.75 -21.37
N ALA A 89 4.03 -15.93 -21.87
CA ALA A 89 5.02 -17.01 -22.09
C ALA A 89 6.15 -16.63 -23.08
N GLY A 90 7.26 -17.37 -23.02
CA GLY A 90 8.42 -17.17 -23.90
C GLY A 90 9.20 -15.89 -23.61
N ASP A 91 9.61 -15.18 -24.66
CA ASP A 91 10.45 -13.99 -24.57
C ASP A 91 9.88 -12.89 -23.65
N ARG A 92 8.55 -12.78 -23.59
CA ARG A 92 7.89 -11.80 -22.70
C ARG A 92 8.14 -12.13 -21.23
N LEU A 93 8.07 -13.41 -20.87
CA LEU A 93 8.36 -13.86 -19.50
C LEU A 93 9.82 -13.59 -19.11
N ASP A 94 10.75 -13.81 -20.04
CA ASP A 94 12.16 -13.53 -19.79
C ASP A 94 12.42 -12.03 -19.62
N ARG A 95 11.76 -11.16 -20.40
CA ARG A 95 11.77 -9.71 -20.24
C ARG A 95 11.18 -9.29 -18.90
N LEU A 96 10.06 -9.89 -18.50
CA LEU A 96 9.42 -9.60 -17.21
C LEU A 96 10.29 -10.03 -16.03
N ARG A 97 10.94 -11.20 -16.11
CA ARG A 97 11.93 -11.64 -15.12
C ARG A 97 13.12 -10.69 -15.03
N ALA A 98 13.63 -10.22 -16.16
CA ALA A 98 14.71 -9.24 -16.22
C ALA A 98 14.30 -7.93 -15.56
N ALA A 99 13.09 -7.42 -15.85
CA ALA A 99 12.54 -6.20 -15.24
C ALA A 99 12.38 -6.34 -13.71
N GLY A 100 11.80 -7.46 -13.25
CA GLY A 100 11.71 -7.76 -11.83
C GLY A 100 13.08 -7.88 -11.16
N THR A 101 14.07 -8.48 -11.84
CA THR A 101 15.44 -8.57 -11.33
C THR A 101 16.11 -7.20 -11.24
N ALA A 102 15.87 -6.33 -12.21
CA ALA A 102 16.42 -4.97 -12.24
C ALA A 102 15.90 -4.15 -11.05
N ILE A 103 14.58 -4.15 -10.80
CA ILE A 103 14.01 -3.41 -9.66
C ILE A 103 14.50 -3.97 -8.33
N LEU A 104 14.57 -5.30 -8.16
CA LEU A 104 15.13 -5.94 -6.95
C LEU A 104 16.61 -5.58 -6.74
N GLY A 105 17.36 -5.31 -7.82
CA GLY A 105 18.73 -4.81 -7.77
C GLY A 105 18.85 -3.34 -7.37
N GLY A 106 17.79 -2.55 -7.56
CA GLY A 106 17.71 -1.13 -7.18
C GLY A 106 17.24 -0.89 -5.74
N LEU A 107 16.89 -1.93 -5.00
CA LEU A 107 16.47 -1.82 -3.60
C LEU A 107 17.65 -1.50 -2.69
N GLN A 108 17.38 -0.73 -1.63
CA GLN A 108 18.37 -0.26 -0.67
C GLN A 108 18.28 -1.06 0.63
N SER A 109 19.27 -0.86 1.50
CA SER A 109 19.23 -1.44 2.85
C SER A 109 18.00 -0.96 3.61
N GLY A 110 17.27 -1.90 4.21
CA GLY A 110 16.01 -1.64 4.92
C GLY A 110 14.77 -1.85 4.05
N ASP A 111 14.88 -1.84 2.72
CA ASP A 111 13.76 -2.17 1.84
C ASP A 111 13.40 -3.66 1.95
N GLN A 112 12.12 -3.93 1.71
CA GLN A 112 11.58 -5.27 1.62
C GLN A 112 10.95 -5.49 0.25
N ALA A 113 10.88 -6.73 -0.19
CA ALA A 113 10.18 -7.08 -1.40
C ALA A 113 9.30 -8.32 -1.23
N ALA A 114 8.24 -8.40 -2.03
CA ALA A 114 7.38 -9.56 -2.16
C ALA A 114 7.10 -9.83 -3.64
N LEU A 115 6.71 -11.06 -3.94
CA LEU A 115 6.27 -11.46 -5.29
C LEU A 115 4.91 -12.14 -5.21
N VAL A 116 3.95 -11.54 -5.85
CA VAL A 116 2.66 -12.13 -6.20
C VAL A 116 2.69 -12.47 -7.68
N THR A 117 2.34 -13.67 -8.04
CA THR A 117 2.14 -14.08 -9.44
C THR A 117 0.67 -14.43 -9.65
N PHE A 118 0.14 -14.07 -10.80
CA PHE A 118 -1.23 -14.41 -11.13
C PHE A 118 -1.35 -14.89 -12.58
N SER A 119 -2.16 -15.91 -12.74
CA SER A 119 -2.68 -16.43 -14.01
C SER A 119 -4.15 -16.82 -13.74
N HIS A 120 -4.58 -18.03 -14.03
CA HIS A 120 -5.84 -18.57 -13.52
C HIS A 120 -5.80 -18.84 -11.99
N VAL A 121 -4.63 -18.78 -11.37
CA VAL A 121 -4.41 -18.91 -9.92
C VAL A 121 -3.53 -17.76 -9.44
N VAL A 122 -3.92 -17.11 -8.35
CA VAL A 122 -3.10 -16.12 -7.66
C VAL A 122 -2.24 -16.80 -6.60
N ARG A 123 -0.94 -16.51 -6.58
CA ARG A 123 0.03 -17.11 -5.67
C ARG A 123 0.90 -16.06 -5.01
N LEU A 124 1.07 -16.16 -3.71
CA LEU A 124 2.14 -15.47 -3.00
C LEU A 124 3.44 -16.27 -3.19
N ALA A 125 4.16 -15.95 -4.27
CA ALA A 125 5.38 -16.68 -4.66
C ALA A 125 6.56 -16.38 -3.71
N ALA A 126 6.63 -15.17 -3.13
CA ALA A 126 7.55 -14.80 -2.06
C ALA A 126 6.88 -13.80 -1.13
N LYS A 127 6.96 -14.05 0.18
CA LYS A 127 6.44 -13.14 1.22
C LYS A 127 7.28 -11.87 1.28
N LEU A 128 6.67 -10.80 1.81
CA LEU A 128 7.39 -9.56 2.09
C LEU A 128 8.56 -9.83 3.04
N SER A 129 9.77 -9.51 2.59
CA SER A 129 11.01 -9.87 3.27
C SER A 129 12.15 -8.95 2.86
N PRO A 130 13.10 -8.65 3.77
CA PRO A 130 14.38 -8.03 3.44
C PRO A 130 15.34 -8.99 2.70
N ASP A 131 15.07 -10.29 2.70
CA ASP A 131 15.85 -11.27 1.92
C ASP A 131 15.45 -11.24 0.43
N ILE A 132 16.01 -10.28 -0.28
CA ILE A 132 15.75 -10.08 -1.72
C ILE A 132 16.16 -11.30 -2.57
N ARG A 133 17.06 -12.15 -2.09
CA ARG A 133 17.48 -13.36 -2.81
C ARG A 133 16.33 -14.37 -2.91
N SER A 134 15.51 -14.50 -1.87
CA SER A 134 14.36 -15.39 -1.88
C SER A 134 13.34 -14.95 -2.95
N VAL A 135 13.08 -13.63 -3.05
CA VAL A 135 12.17 -13.06 -4.05
C VAL A 135 12.72 -13.25 -5.46
N ARG A 136 14.02 -13.03 -5.68
CA ARG A 136 14.69 -13.26 -6.97
C ARG A 136 14.62 -14.73 -7.39
N THR A 137 14.81 -15.66 -6.44
CA THR A 137 14.70 -17.10 -6.71
C THR A 137 13.26 -17.49 -7.10
N ALA A 138 12.26 -16.95 -6.41
CA ALA A 138 10.85 -17.20 -6.74
C ALA A 138 10.51 -16.64 -8.15
N LEU A 139 10.98 -15.44 -8.47
CA LEU A 139 10.80 -14.82 -9.78
C LEU A 139 11.42 -15.66 -10.92
N ALA A 140 12.64 -16.18 -10.71
CA ALA A 140 13.32 -17.02 -11.70
C ALA A 140 12.56 -18.35 -11.98
N ARG A 141 11.81 -18.84 -10.99
CA ARG A 141 10.99 -20.08 -11.11
C ARG A 141 9.57 -19.84 -11.60
N ALA A 142 9.12 -18.59 -11.65
CA ALA A 142 7.77 -18.27 -12.09
C ALA A 142 7.58 -18.71 -13.55
N SER A 143 6.47 -19.35 -13.86
CA SER A 143 6.13 -19.87 -15.21
C SER A 143 4.77 -19.33 -15.64
N GLY A 144 4.61 -19.12 -16.94
CA GLY A 144 3.35 -18.69 -17.54
C GLY A 144 2.44 -19.86 -17.86
N ASP A 145 1.15 -19.75 -17.51
CA ASP A 145 0.11 -20.74 -17.81
C ASP A 145 -1.30 -20.16 -17.58
N GLY A 146 -2.23 -20.46 -18.47
CA GLY A 146 -3.66 -20.24 -18.32
C GLY A 146 -4.15 -18.80 -18.50
N SER A 147 -5.33 -18.53 -17.96
CA SER A 147 -6.06 -17.25 -18.06
C SER A 147 -5.47 -16.20 -17.12
N THR A 148 -6.05 -14.99 -17.09
CA THR A 148 -5.54 -13.83 -16.32
C THR A 148 -6.51 -13.44 -15.21
N SER A 149 -6.12 -13.62 -13.93
CA SER A 149 -6.83 -13.12 -12.74
C SER A 149 -6.18 -11.81 -12.26
N LEU A 150 -6.25 -10.77 -13.09
CA LEU A 150 -5.60 -9.48 -12.85
C LEU A 150 -6.12 -8.77 -11.60
N VAL A 151 -7.46 -8.72 -11.45
CA VAL A 151 -8.12 -8.03 -10.34
C VAL A 151 -7.77 -8.70 -9.01
N ASP A 152 -7.81 -10.05 -8.97
CA ASP A 152 -7.43 -10.82 -7.78
C ASP A 152 -5.93 -10.67 -7.45
N GLY A 153 -5.07 -10.64 -8.48
CA GLY A 153 -3.63 -10.44 -8.34
C GLY A 153 -3.29 -9.07 -7.75
N ALA A 154 -3.96 -8.02 -8.22
CA ALA A 154 -3.80 -6.67 -7.70
C ALA A 154 -4.29 -6.56 -6.24
N PHE A 155 -5.44 -7.18 -5.92
CA PHE A 155 -5.95 -7.26 -4.55
C PHE A 155 -4.94 -7.93 -3.61
N MET A 156 -4.45 -9.11 -3.98
CA MET A 156 -3.43 -9.83 -3.19
C MET A 156 -2.17 -8.97 -3.01
N GLY A 157 -1.74 -8.26 -4.06
CA GLY A 157 -0.58 -7.36 -4.00
C GLY A 157 -0.72 -6.29 -2.93
N MET A 158 -1.87 -5.60 -2.86
CA MET A 158 -2.15 -4.60 -1.83
C MET A 158 -2.16 -5.21 -0.43
N GLN A 159 -2.74 -6.42 -0.25
CA GLN A 159 -2.79 -7.06 1.06
C GLN A 159 -1.41 -7.51 1.57
N VAL A 160 -0.53 -7.90 0.65
CA VAL A 160 0.83 -8.37 0.99
C VAL A 160 1.75 -7.21 1.38
N GLY A 161 1.59 -6.04 0.76
CA GLY A 161 2.39 -4.85 1.04
C GLY A 161 1.97 -4.11 2.30
N ALA A 162 0.72 -4.29 2.74
CA ALA A 162 0.16 -3.61 3.90
C ALA A 162 0.98 -3.90 5.16
N SER A 163 1.59 -2.87 5.74
CA SER A 163 2.44 -2.94 6.93
C SER A 163 2.48 -1.59 7.63
N ASP A 164 2.56 -1.59 8.96
CA ASP A 164 2.72 -0.38 9.75
C ASP A 164 4.09 0.29 9.54
N ALA A 165 5.06 -0.45 9.00
CA ALA A 165 6.42 0.02 8.74
C ALA A 165 6.71 0.09 7.24
N GLY A 166 7.32 1.21 6.82
CA GLY A 166 7.69 1.42 5.43
C GLY A 166 6.59 2.07 4.59
N ARG A 167 6.94 2.35 3.33
CA ARG A 167 6.01 2.90 2.31
C ARG A 167 5.74 1.83 1.28
N GLU A 168 4.49 1.60 1.00
CA GLU A 168 4.08 0.54 0.09
C GLU A 168 4.10 0.99 -1.37
N LEU A 169 4.93 0.31 -2.17
CA LEU A 169 4.98 0.43 -3.63
C LEU A 169 4.47 -0.87 -4.23
N LEU A 170 3.29 -0.83 -4.83
CA LEU A 170 2.76 -1.95 -5.62
C LEU A 170 3.04 -1.70 -7.11
N ILE A 171 3.66 -2.68 -7.79
CA ILE A 171 3.81 -2.68 -9.24
C ILE A 171 3.00 -3.85 -9.79
N VAL A 172 1.97 -3.52 -10.58
CA VAL A 172 1.14 -4.51 -11.27
C VAL A 172 1.51 -4.51 -12.75
N PHE A 173 1.93 -5.66 -13.25
CA PHE A 173 2.17 -5.85 -14.68
C PHE A 173 1.13 -6.82 -15.26
N SER A 174 0.54 -6.44 -16.40
CA SER A 174 -0.27 -7.34 -17.21
C SER A 174 -0.19 -6.94 -18.69
N ASP A 175 -0.23 -7.91 -19.59
CA ASP A 175 -0.31 -7.70 -21.03
C ASP A 175 -1.71 -7.97 -21.59
N GLY A 176 -2.67 -8.30 -20.72
CA GLY A 176 -4.03 -8.67 -21.10
C GLY A 176 -5.13 -8.02 -20.29
N LEU A 177 -6.34 -8.45 -20.59
CA LEU A 177 -7.53 -8.14 -19.82
C LEU A 177 -7.74 -9.17 -18.72
N ASP A 178 -8.43 -8.77 -17.68
CA ASP A 178 -8.95 -9.71 -16.69
C ASP A 178 -9.95 -10.68 -17.32
N THR A 179 -9.71 -11.97 -17.15
CA THR A 179 -10.55 -13.03 -17.75
C THR A 179 -10.98 -14.10 -16.73
N ALA A 180 -10.38 -14.12 -15.55
CA ALA A 180 -10.56 -15.22 -14.60
C ALA A 180 -10.65 -14.80 -13.14
N SER A 181 -10.68 -13.50 -12.81
CA SER A 181 -10.82 -13.04 -11.42
C SER A 181 -12.18 -13.38 -10.84
N TRP A 182 -12.18 -13.70 -9.54
CA TRP A 182 -13.38 -13.93 -8.73
C TRP A 182 -13.93 -12.63 -8.16
N LEU A 183 -13.03 -11.69 -7.85
CA LEU A 183 -13.39 -10.38 -7.33
C LEU A 183 -13.80 -9.46 -8.48
N SER A 184 -14.78 -8.59 -8.21
CA SER A 184 -15.13 -7.54 -9.18
C SER A 184 -14.15 -6.37 -9.07
N ALA A 185 -13.85 -5.75 -10.20
CA ALA A 185 -12.97 -4.57 -10.29
C ALA A 185 -13.40 -3.47 -9.32
N ASP A 186 -14.70 -3.14 -9.26
CA ASP A 186 -15.24 -2.08 -8.38
C ASP A 186 -14.93 -2.35 -6.91
N LYS A 187 -15.07 -3.60 -6.44
CA LYS A 187 -14.77 -3.97 -5.05
C LYS A 187 -13.29 -3.83 -4.72
N VAL A 188 -12.42 -4.20 -5.65
CA VAL A 188 -10.97 -4.05 -5.46
C VAL A 188 -10.56 -2.59 -5.53
N LEU A 189 -11.17 -1.77 -6.39
CA LEU A 189 -10.96 -0.32 -6.41
C LEU A 189 -11.45 0.35 -5.12
N ASP A 190 -12.53 -0.13 -4.50
CA ASP A 190 -12.98 0.36 -3.19
C ASP A 190 -11.97 0.02 -2.08
N VAL A 191 -11.32 -1.14 -2.15
CA VAL A 191 -10.20 -1.48 -1.24
C VAL A 191 -8.99 -0.57 -1.50
N ALA A 192 -8.66 -0.31 -2.77
CA ALA A 192 -7.55 0.57 -3.14
C ALA A 192 -7.72 1.99 -2.59
N LYS A 193 -8.95 2.52 -2.54
CA LYS A 193 -9.27 3.83 -1.95
C LYS A 193 -9.01 3.89 -0.44
N ARG A 194 -9.01 2.74 0.26
CA ARG A 194 -8.71 2.62 1.70
C ARG A 194 -7.27 2.28 1.99
N SER A 195 -6.53 1.78 1.00
CA SER A 195 -5.15 1.37 1.14
C SER A 195 -4.20 2.57 1.14
N ASP A 196 -3.09 2.46 1.86
CA ASP A 196 -1.96 3.40 1.79
C ASP A 196 -0.99 3.05 0.64
N ALA A 197 -1.22 1.94 -0.06
CA ALA A 197 -0.40 1.54 -1.20
C ALA A 197 -0.45 2.57 -2.32
N VAL A 198 0.70 2.82 -2.93
CA VAL A 198 0.76 3.52 -4.22
C VAL A 198 0.98 2.48 -5.32
N ALA A 199 -0.04 2.27 -6.12
CA ALA A 199 0.00 1.31 -7.21
C ALA A 199 0.48 1.95 -8.51
N TYR A 200 1.54 1.41 -9.08
CA TYR A 200 1.94 1.67 -10.45
C TYR A 200 1.54 0.48 -11.32
N ALA A 201 0.86 0.77 -12.39
CA ALA A 201 0.46 -0.24 -13.35
C ALA A 201 1.35 -0.17 -14.59
N VAL A 202 1.72 -1.32 -15.13
CA VAL A 202 2.46 -1.45 -16.39
C VAL A 202 1.66 -2.37 -17.30
N ALA A 203 1.18 -1.84 -18.41
CA ALA A 203 0.41 -2.58 -19.39
C ALA A 203 1.13 -2.61 -20.73
N VAL A 204 1.09 -3.77 -21.42
CA VAL A 204 1.49 -3.83 -22.81
C VAL A 204 0.35 -3.26 -23.66
N ARG A 205 0.67 -2.30 -24.53
CA ARG A 205 -0.34 -1.65 -25.38
C ARG A 205 -1.06 -2.68 -26.24
N SER A 206 -2.36 -2.70 -26.12
CA SER A 206 -3.27 -3.55 -26.89
C SER A 206 -4.45 -2.73 -27.44
N ARG A 207 -5.36 -3.35 -28.20
CA ARG A 207 -6.61 -2.69 -28.63
C ARG A 207 -7.56 -2.41 -27.48
N ALA A 208 -7.50 -3.23 -26.45
CA ALA A 208 -8.32 -3.07 -25.27
C ALA A 208 -7.68 -2.05 -24.31
N LYS A 209 -8.51 -1.20 -23.72
CA LYS A 209 -8.04 -0.20 -22.77
C LYS A 209 -7.89 -0.86 -21.39
N PRO A 210 -6.76 -0.68 -20.70
CA PRO A 210 -6.53 -1.23 -19.37
C PRO A 210 -7.22 -0.35 -18.28
N GLU A 211 -8.56 -0.27 -18.31
CA GLU A 211 -9.33 0.64 -17.44
C GLU A 211 -9.10 0.35 -15.97
N PHE A 212 -9.21 -0.92 -15.56
CA PHE A 212 -8.95 -1.30 -14.16
C PHE A 212 -7.55 -0.86 -13.67
N LEU A 213 -6.51 -1.10 -14.46
CA LEU A 213 -5.15 -0.70 -14.11
C LEU A 213 -4.98 0.82 -14.03
N ARG A 214 -5.65 1.56 -14.90
CA ARG A 214 -5.64 3.03 -14.88
C ARG A 214 -6.31 3.56 -13.62
N ASP A 215 -7.48 3.02 -13.27
CA ASP A 215 -8.26 3.44 -12.12
C ASP A 215 -7.55 3.07 -10.81
N LEU A 216 -7.00 1.85 -10.71
CA LEU A 216 -6.18 1.41 -9.59
C LEU A 216 -5.02 2.38 -9.34
N ALA A 217 -4.22 2.66 -10.38
CA ALA A 217 -3.11 3.59 -10.27
C ALA A 217 -3.56 5.01 -9.91
N SER A 218 -4.65 5.49 -10.50
CA SER A 218 -5.21 6.83 -10.24
C SER A 218 -5.67 6.97 -8.78
N PHE A 219 -6.49 6.04 -8.28
CA PHE A 219 -7.03 6.11 -6.91
C PHE A 219 -5.96 6.01 -5.82
N THR A 220 -4.86 5.35 -6.11
CA THR A 220 -3.74 5.19 -5.18
C THR A 220 -2.64 6.26 -5.34
N GLY A 221 -2.78 7.18 -6.30
CA GLY A 221 -1.81 8.26 -6.55
C GLY A 221 -0.59 7.84 -7.36
N GLY A 222 -0.56 6.62 -7.89
CA GLY A 222 0.44 6.17 -8.86
C GLY A 222 0.11 6.55 -10.30
N ARG A 223 0.57 5.78 -11.28
CA ARG A 223 0.18 5.95 -12.68
C ARG A 223 0.29 4.66 -13.48
N LEU A 224 -0.39 4.66 -14.64
CA LEU A 224 -0.27 3.63 -15.66
C LEU A 224 0.86 3.98 -16.64
N PHE A 225 1.73 3.00 -16.90
CA PHE A 225 2.69 2.99 -17.99
C PHE A 225 2.19 2.03 -19.08
N GLU A 226 1.94 2.55 -20.26
CA GLU A 226 1.61 1.73 -21.42
C GLU A 226 2.88 1.57 -22.27
N VAL A 227 3.39 0.34 -22.37
CA VAL A 227 4.57 0.00 -23.14
C VAL A 227 4.16 -0.63 -24.47
N GLU A 228 4.79 -0.19 -25.57
CA GLU A 228 4.52 -0.79 -26.87
C GLU A 228 5.23 -2.13 -27.02
N LYS A 229 6.38 -2.26 -26.36
CA LYS A 229 7.25 -3.43 -26.43
C LYS A 229 7.83 -3.77 -25.07
N THR A 230 7.95 -5.05 -24.80
CA THR A 230 8.43 -5.56 -23.51
C THR A 230 9.93 -5.38 -23.27
N GLU A 231 10.73 -5.04 -24.31
CA GLU A 231 12.16 -4.74 -24.19
C GLU A 231 12.48 -3.56 -23.29
N ARG A 232 11.50 -2.72 -22.97
CA ARG A 232 11.67 -1.54 -22.11
C ARG A 232 11.16 -1.75 -20.68
N LEU A 233 10.72 -2.96 -20.32
CA LEU A 233 10.14 -3.23 -19.00
C LEU A 233 11.12 -2.97 -17.86
N ASP A 234 12.39 -3.33 -18.02
CA ASP A 234 13.44 -3.09 -17.02
C ASP A 234 13.63 -1.60 -16.72
N SER A 235 13.72 -0.77 -17.77
CA SER A 235 13.85 0.67 -17.61
C SER A 235 12.60 1.30 -17.01
N VAL A 236 11.40 0.80 -17.35
CA VAL A 236 10.13 1.27 -16.78
C VAL A 236 10.03 0.91 -15.28
N PHE A 237 10.40 -0.31 -14.89
CA PHE A 237 10.37 -0.72 -13.48
C PHE A 237 11.36 0.10 -12.63
N LEU A 238 12.56 0.34 -13.14
CA LEU A 238 13.53 1.22 -12.48
C LEU A 238 13.05 2.67 -12.41
N GLN A 239 12.42 3.19 -13.46
CA GLN A 239 11.83 4.51 -13.46
C GLN A 239 10.75 4.65 -12.39
N ILE A 240 9.89 3.63 -12.23
CA ILE A 240 8.86 3.60 -11.18
C ILE A 240 9.51 3.68 -9.80
N LEU A 241 10.52 2.86 -9.53
CA LEU A 241 11.23 2.87 -8.25
C LEU A 241 11.86 4.23 -7.96
N GLN A 242 12.51 4.82 -8.95
CA GLN A 242 13.13 6.16 -8.84
C GLN A 242 12.09 7.25 -8.60
N GLU A 243 10.98 7.25 -9.36
CA GLU A 243 9.89 8.19 -9.19
C GLU A 243 9.26 8.08 -7.79
N PHE A 244 9.03 6.85 -7.31
CA PHE A 244 8.43 6.63 -6.00
C PHE A 244 9.34 7.12 -4.86
N ARG A 245 10.65 6.91 -4.95
CA ARG A 245 11.63 7.42 -3.96
C ARG A 245 11.69 8.94 -3.90
N GLN A 246 11.23 9.64 -4.92
CA GLN A 246 11.24 11.10 -5.00
C GLN A 246 9.93 11.74 -4.51
N ARG A 247 9.05 10.94 -3.90
CA ARG A 247 7.81 11.45 -3.30
C ARG A 247 8.01 11.86 -1.86
N TYR A 248 7.37 12.94 -1.48
CA TYR A 248 7.19 13.32 -0.08
C TYR A 248 6.14 12.41 0.56
N LEU A 249 6.38 11.95 1.77
CA LEU A 249 5.34 11.42 2.63
C LEU A 249 4.79 12.56 3.48
N ILE A 250 3.52 12.86 3.32
CA ILE A 250 2.81 13.85 4.12
C ILE A 250 1.80 13.13 4.99
N SER A 251 1.70 13.52 6.27
CA SER A 251 0.61 13.05 7.12
C SER A 251 -0.11 14.19 7.81
N TYR A 252 -1.40 13.99 8.06
CA TYR A 252 -2.24 14.88 8.82
C TYR A 252 -3.33 14.08 9.55
N THR A 253 -3.80 14.62 10.66
CA THR A 253 -4.96 14.11 11.40
C THR A 253 -6.19 14.86 10.93
N PRO A 254 -7.22 14.19 10.33
CA PRO A 254 -8.42 14.86 9.82
C PRO A 254 -9.16 15.65 10.91
N ARG A 255 -9.48 16.92 10.63
CA ARG A 255 -10.22 17.81 11.53
C ARG A 255 -11.34 18.51 10.77
N ASP A 256 -12.47 18.65 11.42
CA ASP A 256 -13.64 19.38 10.90
C ASP A 256 -14.18 18.85 9.57
N VAL A 257 -13.99 17.54 9.32
CA VAL A 257 -14.50 16.80 8.17
C VAL A 257 -15.36 15.63 8.64
N MET A 258 -16.16 15.06 7.75
CA MET A 258 -16.95 13.86 8.03
C MET A 258 -16.00 12.72 8.43
N LYS A 259 -16.45 11.84 9.33
CA LYS A 259 -15.63 10.69 9.77
C LYS A 259 -15.67 9.51 8.82
N GLU A 260 -16.72 9.40 8.03
CA GLU A 260 -16.99 8.25 7.15
C GLU A 260 -17.26 8.72 5.73
N GLY A 261 -16.91 7.89 4.77
CA GLY A 261 -17.19 8.12 3.36
C GLY A 261 -15.97 8.51 2.54
N TRP A 262 -16.22 9.03 1.34
CA TRP A 262 -15.18 9.49 0.45
C TRP A 262 -14.68 10.87 0.83
N HIS A 263 -13.39 10.98 1.05
CA HIS A 263 -12.66 12.22 1.32
C HIS A 263 -11.90 12.66 0.07
N LYS A 264 -12.35 13.74 -0.53
CA LYS A 264 -11.63 14.35 -1.67
C LYS A 264 -10.43 15.13 -1.17
N LEU A 265 -9.23 14.78 -1.65
CA LEU A 265 -7.99 15.49 -1.33
C LEU A 265 -7.62 16.50 -2.44
N ASP A 266 -7.23 17.69 -2.02
CA ASP A 266 -6.57 18.70 -2.86
C ASP A 266 -5.25 19.08 -2.21
N VAL A 267 -4.15 18.65 -2.84
CA VAL A 267 -2.77 18.91 -2.39
C VAL A 267 -2.14 19.95 -3.29
N ARG A 268 -1.67 21.04 -2.72
CA ARG A 268 -1.03 22.15 -3.45
C ARG A 268 0.34 22.46 -2.89
N VAL A 269 1.19 23.02 -3.75
CA VAL A 269 2.50 23.55 -3.38
C VAL A 269 2.53 25.04 -3.67
N LYS A 270 2.82 25.85 -2.63
CA LYS A 270 2.79 27.33 -2.72
C LYS A 270 3.86 27.87 -3.65
N ARG A 271 5.01 27.18 -3.77
CA ARG A 271 6.13 27.55 -4.66
C ARG A 271 5.88 27.20 -6.13
N GLY A 272 4.71 26.65 -6.46
CA GLY A 272 4.39 26.17 -7.80
C GLY A 272 4.92 24.75 -8.06
N GLY A 273 4.66 24.24 -9.28
CA GLY A 273 4.97 22.88 -9.69
C GLY A 273 3.73 22.05 -9.95
N THR A 274 3.92 20.90 -10.60
CA THR A 274 2.88 19.91 -10.82
C THR A 274 2.87 18.93 -9.67
N VAL A 275 1.72 18.78 -9.02
CA VAL A 275 1.53 17.87 -7.90
C VAL A 275 0.83 16.62 -8.36
N LYS A 276 1.35 15.44 -7.98
CA LYS A 276 0.73 14.15 -8.17
C LYS A 276 0.60 13.43 -6.84
N ALA A 277 -0.64 13.16 -6.45
CA ALA A 277 -1.02 12.46 -5.25
C ALA A 277 -2.31 11.69 -5.50
N ARG A 278 -2.75 10.87 -4.53
CA ARG A 278 -4.08 10.26 -4.58
C ARG A 278 -5.17 11.35 -4.57
N PRO A 279 -6.28 11.16 -5.31
CA PRO A 279 -7.36 12.17 -5.38
C PRO A 279 -8.23 12.20 -4.14
N GLY A 280 -8.08 11.23 -3.26
CA GLY A 280 -8.87 11.07 -2.05
C GLY A 280 -8.64 9.72 -1.39
N TYR A 281 -9.39 9.48 -0.33
CA TYR A 281 -9.40 8.21 0.41
C TYR A 281 -10.80 7.89 0.90
N GLN A 282 -11.05 6.62 1.21
CA GLN A 282 -12.29 6.15 1.82
C GLN A 282 -11.99 5.81 3.29
N SER A 283 -12.62 6.49 4.20
CA SER A 283 -12.58 6.22 5.65
C SER A 283 -13.63 5.22 6.07
#